data_339097f4eef4fade2f1ec495d1ee5ab6
#
_entry.id   339097f4eef4fade2f1ec495d1ee5ab6
#
_cell.length_a   1.000
_cell.length_b   1.000
_cell.length_c   1.000
_cell.angle_alpha   90.00
_cell.angle_beta   90.00
_cell.angle_gamma   90.00
#
_symmetry.space_group_name_H-M   'P 1'
#
loop_
_entity.id
_entity.type
_entity.pdbx_description
1 polymer ?
#
loop_
_entity_poly.entity_id
_entity_poly.type
_entity_poly.pdbx_seq_one_letter_code
_entity_poly.pdbx_strand_id
1 'polypeptide(L)'
;MVDMRDDPSSVVQCFFERKALAYDENRRGAYGKLVNALQWSALELSVFSRLPDDFSFLDIGGGAGRWTHRMAVQYPRSRGILWDFTAGMVDLAESRAVRHGYDHRVRFQHADVHDAPALLSGQTFDLIFNSHHLLGFVSDPGTVIASLSRLLSTDGLMASVLPSRWHAAFEGLAAGCGEQAKRSLEGERWATNPAPYQHLFTPGEIRAMHASSNLRVDLLTGFPGLIYPDADGTRSAGAEPLQDEDQFRQILAMENELLIDPDAGGRGANLFVVASRAVPGIR
;
A
#
# COMPACT_ATOMS: atom_id res chain seq x y z
N MET A 1 -28.78 0.08 6.36
CA MET A 1 -28.72 -1.08 5.45
C MET A 1 -28.47 -0.47 4.09
N VAL A 2 -27.21 -0.48 3.61
CA VAL A 2 -26.83 0.07 2.30
C VAL A 2 -27.36 -0.91 1.26
N ASP A 3 -28.10 -0.40 0.28
CA ASP A 3 -28.68 -1.24 -0.80
C ASP A 3 -27.52 -1.81 -1.62
N MET A 4 -27.44 -3.15 -1.73
CA MET A 4 -26.41 -3.87 -2.48
C MET A 4 -26.45 -3.63 -4.00
N ARG A 5 -27.18 -2.61 -4.45
CA ARG A 5 -27.22 -2.14 -5.84
C ARG A 5 -26.32 -0.93 -6.11
N ASP A 6 -25.65 -0.41 -5.06
CA ASP A 6 -24.72 0.70 -5.23
C ASP A 6 -23.45 0.19 -5.94
N ASP A 7 -22.93 1.00 -6.85
CA ASP A 7 -21.64 0.77 -7.50
C ASP A 7 -20.57 0.49 -6.43
N PRO A 8 -19.80 -0.60 -6.53
CA PRO A 8 -18.75 -0.94 -5.57
C PRO A 8 -17.79 0.22 -5.26
N SER A 9 -17.54 1.09 -6.23
CA SER A 9 -16.71 2.30 -6.06
C SER A 9 -17.34 3.28 -5.06
N SER A 10 -18.66 3.48 -5.12
CA SER A 10 -19.36 4.41 -4.22
C SER A 10 -19.35 3.94 -2.77
N VAL A 11 -19.41 2.62 -2.54
CA VAL A 11 -19.30 2.01 -1.21
C VAL A 11 -17.91 2.24 -0.62
N VAL A 12 -16.86 2.02 -1.42
CA VAL A 12 -15.47 2.27 -1.05
C VAL A 12 -15.24 3.74 -0.74
N GLN A 13 -15.72 4.64 -1.59
CA GLN A 13 -15.60 6.08 -1.38
C GLN A 13 -16.28 6.52 -0.08
N CYS A 14 -17.52 6.13 0.15
CA CYS A 14 -18.27 6.47 1.37
C CYS A 14 -17.58 5.94 2.64
N PHE A 15 -16.94 4.77 2.58
CA PHE A 15 -16.14 4.24 3.69
C PHE A 15 -14.94 5.15 4.01
N PHE A 16 -14.17 5.55 3.00
CA PHE A 16 -12.99 6.38 3.20
C PHE A 16 -13.32 7.82 3.55
N GLU A 17 -14.44 8.39 3.05
CA GLU A 17 -14.93 9.72 3.47
C GLU A 17 -15.26 9.74 4.98
N ARG A 18 -15.95 8.70 5.48
CA ARG A 18 -16.21 8.58 6.93
C ARG A 18 -14.91 8.39 7.73
N LYS A 19 -13.96 7.66 7.19
CA LYS A 19 -12.66 7.46 7.82
C LYS A 19 -11.85 8.75 7.87
N ALA A 20 -11.95 9.62 6.86
CA ALA A 20 -11.30 10.93 6.84
C ALA A 20 -11.77 11.82 8.01
N LEU A 21 -13.09 11.82 8.31
CA LEU A 21 -13.66 12.59 9.41
C LEU A 21 -13.14 12.17 10.80
N ALA A 22 -12.74 10.90 10.95
CA ALA A 22 -12.23 10.34 12.20
C ALA A 22 -10.71 10.06 12.13
N TYR A 23 -10.02 10.61 11.13
CA TYR A 23 -8.62 10.29 10.88
C TYR A 23 -7.71 10.92 11.93
N ASP A 24 -7.20 10.07 12.81
CA ASP A 24 -6.19 10.42 13.80
C ASP A 24 -4.97 9.52 13.63
N GLU A 25 -3.86 10.09 13.17
CA GLU A 25 -2.62 9.35 12.94
C GLU A 25 -2.00 8.78 14.22
N ASN A 26 -2.26 9.41 15.36
CA ASN A 26 -1.68 9.03 16.65
C ASN A 26 -2.36 7.80 17.29
N ARG A 27 -3.51 7.38 16.77
CA ARG A 27 -4.28 6.24 17.30
C ARG A 27 -3.80 4.86 16.83
N ARG A 28 -2.76 4.77 16.01
CA ARG A 28 -2.24 3.47 15.62
C ARG A 28 -1.43 2.88 16.76
N GLY A 29 -1.93 1.77 17.33
CA GLY A 29 -1.23 1.00 18.36
C GLY A 29 0.17 0.53 17.93
N ALA A 30 0.88 -0.16 18.82
CA ALA A 30 2.25 -0.62 18.58
C ALA A 30 2.42 -1.45 17.30
N TYR A 31 1.44 -2.30 16.97
CA TYR A 31 1.42 -3.03 15.70
C TYR A 31 1.42 -2.10 14.47
N GLY A 32 0.60 -1.06 14.48
CA GLY A 32 0.57 -0.08 13.38
C GLY A 32 1.89 0.70 13.24
N LYS A 33 2.61 0.95 14.36
CA LYS A 33 3.96 1.53 14.34
C LYS A 33 4.95 0.57 13.69
N LEU A 34 4.90 -0.72 14.03
CA LEU A 34 5.74 -1.76 13.44
C LEU A 34 5.52 -1.86 11.93
N VAL A 35 4.26 -2.00 11.49
CA VAL A 35 3.92 -2.05 10.05
C VAL A 35 4.44 -0.83 9.29
N ASN A 36 4.27 0.38 9.84
CA ASN A 36 4.77 1.61 9.22
C ASN A 36 6.32 1.66 9.17
N ALA A 37 7.00 1.16 10.20
CA ALA A 37 8.46 1.09 10.22
C ALA A 37 8.96 0.12 9.17
N LEU A 38 8.38 -1.09 9.09
CA LEU A 38 8.73 -2.11 8.09
C LEU A 38 8.46 -1.66 6.66
N GLN A 39 7.32 -1.02 6.40
CA GLN A 39 7.04 -0.49 5.07
C GLN A 39 8.06 0.58 4.68
N TRP A 40 8.48 1.42 5.61
CA TRP A 40 9.51 2.41 5.30
C TRP A 40 10.88 1.75 5.07
N SER A 41 11.28 0.79 5.90
CA SER A 41 12.51 0.02 5.68
C SER A 41 12.53 -0.65 4.30
N ALA A 42 11.40 -1.25 3.91
CA ALA A 42 11.26 -1.86 2.59
C ALA A 42 11.46 -0.83 1.46
N LEU A 43 10.87 0.38 1.60
CA LEU A 43 11.08 1.46 0.65
C LEU A 43 12.53 1.95 0.62
N GLU A 44 13.19 2.13 1.77
CA GLU A 44 14.60 2.54 1.84
C GLU A 44 15.52 1.54 1.17
N LEU A 45 15.34 0.25 1.47
CA LEU A 45 16.19 -0.82 0.95
C LEU A 45 16.04 -1.05 -0.55
N SER A 46 14.82 -0.95 -1.09
CA SER A 46 14.53 -1.43 -2.44
C SER A 46 14.09 -0.35 -3.43
N VAL A 47 13.74 0.84 -2.96
CA VAL A 47 13.26 1.94 -3.79
C VAL A 47 14.19 3.14 -3.70
N PHE A 48 14.27 3.79 -2.54
CA PHE A 48 15.02 5.05 -2.42
C PHE A 48 16.53 4.89 -2.65
N SER A 49 17.11 3.73 -2.34
CA SER A 49 18.50 3.41 -2.67
C SER A 49 18.80 3.40 -4.18
N ARG A 50 17.77 3.37 -5.02
CA ARG A 50 17.87 3.29 -6.50
C ARG A 50 17.46 4.59 -7.18
N LEU A 51 16.86 5.53 -6.46
CA LEU A 51 16.35 6.78 -6.99
C LEU A 51 17.34 7.94 -6.78
N PRO A 52 17.36 8.95 -7.65
CA PRO A 52 18.10 10.19 -7.38
C PRO A 52 17.42 10.98 -6.24
N ASP A 53 18.16 11.86 -5.57
CA ASP A 53 17.61 12.65 -4.45
C ASP A 53 16.47 13.62 -4.84
N ASP A 54 16.38 13.97 -6.11
CA ASP A 54 15.39 14.90 -6.69
C ASP A 54 14.29 14.18 -7.48
N PHE A 55 14.05 12.90 -7.14
CA PHE A 55 13.07 12.06 -7.83
C PHE A 55 11.67 12.68 -7.88
N SER A 56 10.98 12.37 -8.96
CA SER A 56 9.56 12.66 -9.13
C SER A 56 8.71 11.48 -8.67
N PHE A 57 7.60 11.74 -7.96
CA PHE A 57 6.73 10.66 -7.48
C PHE A 57 5.25 10.90 -7.73
N LEU A 58 4.51 9.81 -7.88
CA LEU A 58 3.06 9.75 -7.85
C LEU A 58 2.64 8.83 -6.69
N ASP A 59 2.10 9.42 -5.61
CA ASP A 59 1.52 8.69 -4.48
C ASP A 59 0.03 8.50 -4.77
N ILE A 60 -0.34 7.37 -5.37
CA ILE A 60 -1.69 7.09 -5.83
C ILE A 60 -2.48 6.30 -4.80
N GLY A 61 -3.66 6.82 -4.41
CA GLY A 61 -4.37 6.38 -3.22
C GLY A 61 -3.66 6.86 -1.95
N GLY A 62 -3.01 8.04 -2.01
CA GLY A 62 -2.15 8.56 -0.95
C GLY A 62 -2.88 8.95 0.35
N GLY A 63 -4.22 8.96 0.32
CA GLY A 63 -5.05 9.29 1.48
C GLY A 63 -4.67 10.62 2.11
N ALA A 64 -4.61 10.69 3.44
CA ALA A 64 -4.20 11.90 4.17
C ALA A 64 -2.69 12.22 4.11
N GLY A 65 -1.96 11.68 3.11
CA GLY A 65 -0.61 12.07 2.75
C GLY A 65 0.49 11.65 3.74
N ARG A 66 0.33 10.53 4.44
CA ARG A 66 1.35 10.04 5.38
C ARG A 66 2.69 9.80 4.69
N TRP A 67 2.68 9.04 3.60
CA TRP A 67 3.89 8.65 2.88
C TRP A 67 4.42 9.81 2.05
N THR A 68 3.54 10.56 1.40
CA THR A 68 3.89 11.82 0.74
C THR A 68 4.61 12.77 1.70
N HIS A 69 4.11 12.94 2.93
CA HIS A 69 4.77 13.77 3.95
C HIS A 69 6.17 13.24 4.28
N ARG A 70 6.28 11.93 4.55
CA ARG A 70 7.56 11.33 4.92
C ARG A 70 8.58 11.44 3.78
N MET A 71 8.17 11.18 2.53
CA MET A 71 9.01 11.38 1.34
C MET A 71 9.45 12.85 1.20
N ALA A 72 8.51 13.79 1.27
CA ALA A 72 8.80 15.21 1.10
C ALA A 72 9.74 15.79 2.18
N VAL A 73 9.66 15.26 3.41
CA VAL A 73 10.55 15.68 4.51
C VAL A 73 11.93 15.04 4.39
N GLN A 74 11.98 13.72 4.13
CA GLN A 74 13.23 12.97 4.05
C GLN A 74 14.04 13.32 2.80
N TYR A 75 13.35 13.60 1.70
CA TYR A 75 13.94 13.94 0.39
C TYR A 75 13.50 15.35 -0.03
N PRO A 76 14.15 16.42 0.48
CA PRO A 76 13.69 17.80 0.30
C PRO A 76 13.80 18.32 -1.14
N ARG A 77 14.45 17.58 -2.04
CA ARG A 77 14.51 17.89 -3.48
C ARG A 77 13.48 17.15 -4.32
N SER A 78 12.82 16.13 -3.76
CA SER A 78 11.77 15.37 -4.44
C SER A 78 10.55 16.25 -4.73
N ARG A 79 9.82 15.92 -5.79
CA ARG A 79 8.57 16.57 -6.21
C ARG A 79 7.54 15.52 -6.55
N GLY A 80 6.27 15.81 -6.33
CA GLY A 80 5.29 14.77 -6.62
C GLY A 80 3.86 15.23 -6.72
N ILE A 81 3.02 14.23 -6.87
CA ILE A 81 1.57 14.36 -6.87
C ILE A 81 1.04 13.34 -5.86
N LEU A 82 0.24 13.82 -4.92
CA LEU A 82 -0.66 12.98 -4.16
C LEU A 82 -1.99 12.92 -4.90
N TRP A 83 -2.47 11.71 -5.12
CA TRP A 83 -3.71 11.42 -5.84
C TRP A 83 -4.61 10.55 -4.99
N ASP A 84 -5.82 11.00 -4.72
CA ASP A 84 -6.80 10.21 -4.00
C ASP A 84 -8.23 10.53 -4.47
N PHE A 85 -9.12 9.56 -4.43
CA PHE A 85 -10.51 9.73 -4.84
C PHE A 85 -11.43 10.24 -3.72
N THR A 86 -10.89 10.47 -2.50
CA THR A 86 -11.57 10.93 -1.31
C THR A 86 -11.21 12.39 -1.05
N ALA A 87 -12.14 13.32 -1.30
CA ALA A 87 -11.87 14.76 -1.16
C ALA A 87 -11.35 15.13 0.24
N GLY A 88 -12.00 14.64 1.30
CA GLY A 88 -11.59 14.92 2.68
C GLY A 88 -10.18 14.41 3.03
N MET A 89 -9.70 13.34 2.37
CA MET A 89 -8.32 12.87 2.53
C MET A 89 -7.33 13.80 1.85
N VAL A 90 -7.65 14.27 0.63
CA VAL A 90 -6.83 15.21 -0.11
C VAL A 90 -6.67 16.52 0.65
N ASP A 91 -7.77 17.07 1.20
CA ASP A 91 -7.76 18.30 2.00
C ASP A 91 -6.88 18.17 3.25
N LEU A 92 -6.92 17.02 3.93
CA LEU A 92 -6.04 16.73 5.07
C LEU A 92 -4.56 16.68 4.65
N ALA A 93 -4.27 16.06 3.52
CA ALA A 93 -2.90 15.95 3.01
C ALA A 93 -2.34 17.32 2.61
N GLU A 94 -3.12 18.14 1.91
CA GLU A 94 -2.74 19.50 1.53
C GLU A 94 -2.53 20.40 2.76
N SER A 95 -3.44 20.37 3.73
CA SER A 95 -3.31 21.09 5.01
C SER A 95 -2.03 20.71 5.74
N ARG A 96 -1.63 19.43 5.69
CA ARG A 96 -0.36 18.95 6.24
C ARG A 96 0.82 19.53 5.49
N ALA A 97 0.77 19.55 4.16
CA ALA A 97 1.85 20.07 3.33
C ALA A 97 2.11 21.56 3.62
N VAL A 98 1.05 22.36 3.68
CA VAL A 98 1.13 23.78 4.05
C VAL A 98 1.76 23.95 5.44
N ARG A 99 1.30 23.18 6.43
CA ARG A 99 1.83 23.25 7.81
C ARG A 99 3.32 22.94 7.89
N HIS A 100 3.82 22.05 7.03
CA HIS A 100 5.21 21.60 7.02
C HIS A 100 6.04 22.21 5.89
N GLY A 101 5.49 23.13 5.07
CA GLY A 101 6.18 23.95 4.10
C GLY A 101 6.67 23.22 2.85
N TYR A 102 5.98 22.13 2.42
CA TYR A 102 6.32 21.42 1.18
C TYR A 102 5.21 21.43 0.12
N ASP A 103 4.14 22.19 0.33
CA ASP A 103 3.02 22.39 -0.60
C ASP A 103 3.46 22.90 -1.99
N HIS A 104 4.52 23.68 -2.05
CA HIS A 104 5.09 24.17 -3.31
C HIS A 104 5.79 23.08 -4.17
N ARG A 105 6.01 21.88 -3.63
CA ARG A 105 6.67 20.74 -4.30
C ARG A 105 5.75 19.57 -4.58
N VAL A 106 4.57 19.55 -3.96
CA VAL A 106 3.60 18.45 -4.07
C VAL A 106 2.26 19.02 -4.54
N ARG A 107 1.73 18.48 -5.63
CA ARG A 107 0.37 18.76 -6.09
C ARG A 107 -0.58 17.78 -5.45
N PHE A 108 -1.75 18.24 -5.06
CA PHE A 108 -2.82 17.42 -4.46
C PHE A 108 -3.96 17.30 -5.46
N GLN A 109 -4.35 16.08 -5.80
CA GLN A 109 -5.34 15.81 -6.84
C GLN A 109 -6.45 14.91 -6.31
N HIS A 110 -7.68 15.44 -6.28
CA HIS A 110 -8.88 14.67 -6.03
C HIS A 110 -9.39 14.12 -7.37
N ALA A 111 -9.23 12.81 -7.60
CA ALA A 111 -9.73 12.11 -8.79
C ALA A 111 -9.65 10.58 -8.62
N ASP A 112 -10.37 9.83 -9.45
CA ASP A 112 -10.26 8.37 -9.52
C ASP A 112 -8.92 7.93 -10.12
N VAL A 113 -8.42 6.76 -9.69
CA VAL A 113 -7.17 6.19 -10.21
C VAL A 113 -7.26 5.91 -11.72
N HIS A 114 -8.45 5.59 -12.23
CA HIS A 114 -8.68 5.31 -13.64
C HIS A 114 -8.51 6.56 -14.52
N ASP A 115 -8.64 7.75 -13.96
CA ASP A 115 -8.46 9.02 -14.67
C ASP A 115 -6.97 9.43 -14.79
N ALA A 116 -6.09 8.84 -13.96
CA ALA A 116 -4.70 9.24 -13.89
C ALA A 116 -3.96 9.17 -15.24
N PRO A 117 -4.10 8.13 -16.09
CA PRO A 117 -3.42 8.07 -17.37
C PRO A 117 -3.80 9.19 -18.34
N ALA A 118 -5.06 9.63 -18.30
CA ALA A 118 -5.54 10.72 -19.16
C ALA A 118 -5.10 12.10 -18.63
N LEU A 119 -5.30 12.34 -17.34
CA LEU A 119 -5.01 13.62 -16.68
C LEU A 119 -3.50 13.88 -16.50
N LEU A 120 -2.67 12.83 -16.48
CA LEU A 120 -1.21 12.91 -16.38
C LEU A 120 -0.52 12.58 -17.72
N SER A 121 -1.25 12.63 -18.82
CA SER A 121 -0.70 12.36 -20.15
C SER A 121 0.54 13.22 -20.43
N GLY A 122 1.62 12.56 -20.88
CA GLY A 122 2.90 13.23 -21.15
C GLY A 122 3.79 13.48 -19.93
N GLN A 123 3.32 13.15 -18.72
CA GLN A 123 4.14 13.15 -17.51
C GLN A 123 4.68 11.75 -17.22
N THR A 124 5.89 11.68 -16.64
CA THR A 124 6.47 10.43 -16.15
C THR A 124 7.02 10.64 -14.74
N PHE A 125 7.09 9.54 -13.98
CA PHE A 125 7.51 9.54 -12.58
C PHE A 125 8.61 8.50 -12.35
N ASP A 126 9.58 8.87 -11.51
CA ASP A 126 10.64 7.96 -11.08
C ASP A 126 10.12 6.97 -10.03
N LEU A 127 9.08 7.34 -9.29
CA LEU A 127 8.38 6.48 -8.37
C LEU A 127 6.86 6.60 -8.55
N ILE A 128 6.19 5.48 -8.84
CA ILE A 128 4.75 5.35 -8.65
C ILE A 128 4.54 4.48 -7.42
N PHE A 129 3.95 5.07 -6.39
CA PHE A 129 3.73 4.38 -5.11
C PHE A 129 2.23 4.25 -4.84
N ASN A 130 1.78 3.06 -4.51
CA ASN A 130 0.45 2.83 -3.99
C ASN A 130 0.51 2.01 -2.70
N SER A 131 -0.01 2.61 -1.65
CA SER A 131 -0.08 2.03 -0.31
C SER A 131 -1.52 1.72 0.07
N HIS A 132 -1.68 1.21 1.27
CA HIS A 132 -2.99 0.97 1.88
C HIS A 132 -3.97 0.15 1.04
N HIS A 133 -3.42 -0.78 0.25
CA HIS A 133 -4.20 -1.77 -0.49
C HIS A 133 -5.10 -1.17 -1.58
N LEU A 134 -4.77 -0.02 -2.18
CA LEU A 134 -5.53 0.58 -3.27
C LEU A 134 -5.96 -0.45 -4.31
N LEU A 135 -5.01 -1.27 -4.79
CA LEU A 135 -5.26 -2.29 -5.80
C LEU A 135 -6.26 -3.38 -5.34
N GLY A 136 -6.45 -3.53 -4.04
CA GLY A 136 -7.46 -4.43 -3.49
C GLY A 136 -8.89 -3.87 -3.58
N PHE A 137 -9.05 -2.56 -3.76
CA PHE A 137 -10.36 -1.91 -3.81
C PHE A 137 -10.84 -1.59 -5.22
N VAL A 138 -9.99 -1.74 -6.23
CA VAL A 138 -10.38 -1.54 -7.65
C VAL A 138 -10.94 -2.83 -8.25
N SER A 139 -11.81 -2.70 -9.24
CA SER A 139 -12.45 -3.84 -9.88
C SER A 139 -11.49 -4.67 -10.74
N ASP A 140 -10.53 -4.02 -11.40
CA ASP A 140 -9.52 -4.63 -12.25
C ASP A 140 -8.12 -4.08 -11.93
N PRO A 141 -7.41 -4.71 -10.95
CA PRO A 141 -6.06 -4.29 -10.58
C PRO A 141 -5.05 -4.39 -11.72
N GLY A 142 -5.21 -5.37 -12.61
CA GLY A 142 -4.33 -5.56 -13.75
C GLY A 142 -4.36 -4.40 -14.73
N THR A 143 -5.56 -3.94 -15.09
CA THR A 143 -5.74 -2.75 -15.94
C THR A 143 -5.18 -1.48 -15.27
N VAL A 144 -5.34 -1.32 -13.96
CA VAL A 144 -4.76 -0.18 -13.22
C VAL A 144 -3.24 -0.23 -13.28
N ILE A 145 -2.61 -1.38 -13.00
CA ILE A 145 -1.15 -1.54 -13.10
C ILE A 145 -0.66 -1.23 -14.52
N ALA A 146 -1.32 -1.77 -15.55
CA ALA A 146 -0.96 -1.54 -16.95
C ALA A 146 -1.08 -0.05 -17.34
N SER A 147 -2.07 0.64 -16.82
CA SER A 147 -2.27 2.06 -17.05
C SER A 147 -1.20 2.92 -16.36
N LEU A 148 -0.94 2.64 -15.09
CA LEU A 148 0.07 3.34 -14.30
C LEU A 148 1.50 3.07 -14.82
N SER A 149 1.77 1.86 -15.34
CA SER A 149 3.09 1.52 -15.87
C SER A 149 3.52 2.44 -17.03
N ARG A 150 2.57 3.02 -17.77
CA ARG A 150 2.84 3.98 -18.85
C ARG A 150 3.36 5.31 -18.34
N LEU A 151 3.06 5.65 -17.08
CA LEU A 151 3.50 6.86 -16.40
C LEU A 151 4.87 6.69 -15.70
N LEU A 152 5.49 5.51 -15.74
CA LEU A 152 6.85 5.33 -15.23
C LEU A 152 7.88 6.00 -16.16
N SER A 153 8.90 6.63 -15.60
CA SER A 153 10.11 7.01 -16.33
C SER A 153 10.87 5.74 -16.79
N THR A 154 11.89 5.88 -17.60
CA THR A 154 12.64 4.74 -18.16
C THR A 154 13.20 3.84 -17.06
N ASP A 155 13.78 4.44 -16.02
CA ASP A 155 14.38 3.74 -14.88
C ASP A 155 13.47 3.79 -13.63
N GLY A 156 12.20 4.19 -13.84
CA GLY A 156 11.22 4.37 -12.78
C GLY A 156 10.81 3.05 -12.12
N LEU A 157 10.38 3.16 -10.87
CA LEU A 157 9.93 2.06 -10.03
C LEU A 157 8.45 2.19 -9.68
N MET A 158 7.73 1.07 -9.73
CA MET A 158 6.40 0.96 -9.16
C MET A 158 6.50 0.17 -7.86
N ALA A 159 6.11 0.77 -6.74
CA ALA A 159 6.07 0.13 -5.44
C ALA A 159 4.62 0.04 -4.95
N SER A 160 4.18 -1.14 -4.55
CA SER A 160 2.79 -1.39 -4.14
C SER A 160 2.72 -2.20 -2.87
N VAL A 161 1.72 -1.88 -2.03
CA VAL A 161 1.36 -2.68 -0.85
C VAL A 161 -0.02 -3.28 -1.06
N LEU A 162 -0.10 -4.60 -1.08
CA LEU A 162 -1.30 -5.36 -1.39
C LEU A 162 -1.72 -6.27 -0.22
N PRO A 163 -3.02 -6.54 -0.04
CA PRO A 163 -3.49 -7.43 1.01
C PRO A 163 -3.19 -8.89 0.66
N SER A 164 -2.66 -9.63 1.64
CA SER A 164 -2.30 -11.04 1.48
C SER A 164 -3.53 -11.96 1.60
N ARG A 165 -3.72 -12.82 0.62
CA ARG A 165 -4.74 -13.88 0.66
C ARG A 165 -4.50 -14.88 1.80
N TRP A 166 -3.22 -15.25 2.02
CA TRP A 166 -2.85 -16.18 3.06
C TRP A 166 -3.11 -15.63 4.46
N HIS A 167 -2.80 -14.34 4.66
CA HIS A 167 -3.07 -13.68 5.92
C HIS A 167 -4.57 -13.55 6.20
N ALA A 168 -5.37 -13.17 5.21
CA ALA A 168 -6.83 -13.12 5.36
C ALA A 168 -7.43 -14.47 5.72
N ALA A 169 -6.90 -15.58 5.16
CA ALA A 169 -7.31 -16.92 5.54
C ALA A 169 -6.90 -17.25 6.99
N PHE A 170 -5.69 -16.86 7.39
CA PHE A 170 -5.24 -17.00 8.78
C PHE A 170 -6.14 -16.23 9.75
N GLU A 171 -6.46 -14.95 9.44
CA GLU A 171 -7.37 -14.14 10.26
C GLU A 171 -8.75 -14.81 10.40
N GLY A 172 -9.30 -15.37 9.32
CA GLY A 172 -10.55 -16.10 9.36
C GLY A 172 -10.51 -17.30 10.33
N LEU A 173 -9.40 -18.05 10.31
CA LEU A 173 -9.21 -19.17 11.24
C LEU A 173 -9.01 -18.70 12.68
N ALA A 174 -8.22 -17.67 12.91
CA ALA A 174 -7.98 -17.08 14.21
C ALA A 174 -9.27 -16.52 14.85
N ALA A 175 -10.18 -16.02 14.02
CA ALA A 175 -11.53 -15.59 14.43
C ALA A 175 -12.52 -16.73 14.61
N GLY A 176 -12.11 -17.99 14.43
CA GLY A 176 -13.00 -19.14 14.47
C GLY A 176 -13.98 -19.25 13.29
N CYS A 177 -13.75 -18.50 12.21
CA CYS A 177 -14.61 -18.47 11.03
C CYS A 177 -13.97 -19.22 9.85
N GLY A 178 -14.05 -20.56 9.88
CA GLY A 178 -13.48 -21.44 8.85
C GLY A 178 -14.04 -21.19 7.45
N GLU A 179 -15.30 -20.79 7.33
CA GLU A 179 -15.93 -20.46 6.05
C GLU A 179 -15.29 -19.21 5.43
N GLN A 180 -15.01 -18.18 6.21
CA GLN A 180 -14.30 -17.00 5.73
C GLN A 180 -12.87 -17.33 5.29
N ALA A 181 -12.17 -18.17 6.07
CA ALA A 181 -10.84 -18.63 5.70
C ALA A 181 -10.84 -19.38 4.36
N LYS A 182 -11.82 -20.27 4.16
CA LYS A 182 -11.98 -21.01 2.91
C LYS A 182 -12.23 -20.07 1.72
N ARG A 183 -13.17 -19.14 1.83
CA ARG A 183 -13.45 -18.12 0.80
C ARG A 183 -12.21 -17.30 0.46
N SER A 184 -11.43 -16.88 1.47
CA SER A 184 -10.18 -16.17 1.23
C SER A 184 -9.20 -16.99 0.38
N LEU A 185 -9.08 -18.30 0.64
CA LEU A 185 -8.22 -19.20 -0.15
C LEU A 185 -8.74 -19.43 -1.58
N GLU A 186 -10.04 -19.44 -1.77
CA GLU A 186 -10.68 -19.58 -3.09
C GLU A 186 -10.58 -18.30 -3.93
N GLY A 187 -10.02 -17.23 -3.36
CA GLY A 187 -9.84 -15.96 -4.06
C GLY A 187 -11.07 -15.06 -4.05
N GLU A 188 -12.09 -15.41 -3.28
CA GLU A 188 -13.23 -14.53 -3.08
C GLU A 188 -12.82 -13.24 -2.39
N ARG A 189 -13.51 -12.16 -2.73
CA ARG A 189 -13.32 -10.87 -2.09
C ARG A 189 -13.72 -10.97 -0.62
N TRP A 190 -12.78 -10.60 0.23
CA TRP A 190 -13.01 -10.59 1.67
C TRP A 190 -13.75 -9.32 2.09
N ALA A 191 -14.83 -9.49 2.85
CA ALA A 191 -15.56 -8.36 3.44
C ALA A 191 -15.12 -8.19 4.90
N THR A 192 -14.44 -7.10 5.19
CA THR A 192 -14.19 -6.67 6.56
C THR A 192 -15.30 -5.74 7.02
N ASN A 193 -16.01 -6.08 8.09
CA ASN A 193 -16.99 -5.17 8.67
C ASN A 193 -16.28 -4.20 9.64
N PRO A 194 -16.31 -2.87 9.46
CA PRO A 194 -17.17 -2.10 8.53
C PRO A 194 -16.56 -1.78 7.16
N ALA A 195 -15.45 -2.39 6.76
CA ALA A 195 -14.78 -2.07 5.49
C ALA A 195 -15.48 -2.72 4.28
N PRO A 196 -15.31 -2.14 3.07
CA PRO A 196 -15.83 -2.71 1.84
C PRO A 196 -15.11 -4.00 1.45
N TYR A 197 -15.67 -4.72 0.50
CA TYR A 197 -15.02 -5.88 -0.11
C TYR A 197 -13.65 -5.52 -0.69
N GLN A 198 -12.69 -6.41 -0.51
CA GLN A 198 -11.32 -6.22 -0.95
C GLN A 198 -10.84 -7.47 -1.71
N HIS A 199 -10.19 -7.25 -2.86
CA HIS A 199 -9.47 -8.30 -3.56
C HIS A 199 -8.21 -8.66 -2.78
N LEU A 200 -7.95 -9.98 -2.64
CA LEU A 200 -6.82 -10.52 -1.91
C LEU A 200 -5.85 -11.18 -2.90
N PHE A 201 -4.57 -10.95 -2.71
CA PHE A 201 -3.55 -11.36 -3.67
C PHE A 201 -2.69 -12.51 -3.16
N THR A 202 -2.23 -13.33 -4.09
CA THR A 202 -1.11 -14.24 -3.90
C THR A 202 0.15 -13.69 -4.58
N PRO A 203 1.36 -14.10 -4.14
CA PRO A 203 2.60 -13.76 -4.85
C PRO A 203 2.59 -14.11 -6.33
N GLY A 204 1.96 -15.22 -6.71
CA GLY A 204 1.85 -15.65 -8.11
C GLY A 204 1.00 -14.70 -8.96
N GLU A 205 -0.17 -14.28 -8.46
CA GLU A 205 -1.03 -13.30 -9.13
C GLU A 205 -0.34 -11.95 -9.30
N ILE A 206 0.35 -11.48 -8.26
CA ILE A 206 1.11 -10.22 -8.32
C ILE A 206 2.15 -10.29 -9.45
N ARG A 207 2.94 -11.36 -9.51
CA ARG A 207 3.94 -11.53 -10.59
C ARG A 207 3.29 -11.58 -11.96
N ALA A 208 2.18 -12.28 -12.11
CA ALA A 208 1.47 -12.40 -13.38
C ALA A 208 0.91 -11.05 -13.86
N MET A 209 0.28 -10.27 -12.98
CA MET A 209 -0.26 -8.93 -13.31
C MET A 209 0.85 -7.97 -13.75
N HIS A 210 1.98 -7.96 -13.05
CA HIS A 210 3.10 -7.10 -13.42
C HIS A 210 3.73 -7.52 -14.74
N ALA A 211 3.94 -8.83 -14.95
CA ALA A 211 4.46 -9.35 -16.21
C ALA A 211 3.55 -9.03 -17.41
N SER A 212 2.23 -9.14 -17.24
CA SER A 212 1.25 -8.75 -18.28
C SER A 212 1.27 -7.26 -18.60
N SER A 213 1.81 -6.44 -17.71
CA SER A 213 1.98 -4.99 -17.87
C SER A 213 3.38 -4.57 -18.32
N ASN A 214 4.19 -5.51 -18.83
CA ASN A 214 5.60 -5.32 -19.20
C ASN A 214 6.46 -4.78 -18.03
N LEU A 215 6.14 -5.19 -16.81
CA LEU A 215 6.92 -4.92 -15.62
C LEU A 215 7.61 -6.21 -15.14
N ARG A 216 8.86 -6.06 -14.73
CA ARG A 216 9.60 -7.10 -14.01
C ARG A 216 9.47 -6.84 -12.51
N VAL A 217 9.10 -7.84 -11.74
CA VAL A 217 9.10 -7.79 -10.28
C VAL A 217 10.55 -7.93 -9.79
N ASP A 218 11.10 -6.88 -9.23
CA ASP A 218 12.45 -6.83 -8.69
C ASP A 218 12.50 -7.33 -7.24
N LEU A 219 11.47 -7.02 -6.46
CA LEU A 219 11.27 -7.51 -5.09
C LEU A 219 9.80 -7.85 -4.88
N LEU A 220 9.53 -8.95 -4.20
CA LEU A 220 8.22 -9.31 -3.66
C LEU A 220 8.44 -9.94 -2.30
N THR A 221 8.02 -9.26 -1.25
CA THR A 221 8.14 -9.69 0.14
C THR A 221 6.84 -9.46 0.90
N GLY A 222 6.75 -9.97 2.13
CA GLY A 222 5.58 -9.80 2.98
C GLY A 222 5.98 -9.35 4.39
N PHE A 223 5.17 -8.47 4.99
CA PHE A 223 5.41 -7.99 6.36
C PHE A 223 4.12 -7.63 7.10
N PRO A 224 4.11 -7.68 8.45
CA PRO A 224 5.08 -8.37 9.29
C PRO A 224 5.03 -9.89 9.00
N GLY A 225 6.17 -10.56 9.16
CA GLY A 225 6.30 -12.01 8.94
C GLY A 225 6.21 -12.84 10.22
N LEU A 226 6.55 -12.25 11.38
CA LEU A 226 6.58 -12.91 12.68
C LEU A 226 5.44 -12.50 13.60
N ILE A 227 4.97 -11.27 13.48
CA ILE A 227 3.91 -10.68 14.32
C ILE A 227 2.64 -10.55 13.51
N TYR A 228 1.58 -11.23 13.94
CA TYR A 228 0.26 -11.14 13.32
C TYR A 228 -0.74 -10.54 14.31
N PRO A 229 -1.61 -9.61 13.87
CA PRO A 229 -2.73 -9.16 14.68
C PRO A 229 -3.70 -10.32 14.89
N ASP A 230 -4.42 -10.29 16.00
CA ASP A 230 -5.61 -11.12 16.16
C ASP A 230 -6.79 -10.57 15.34
N ALA A 231 -7.87 -11.32 15.26
CA ALA A 231 -9.00 -11.08 14.38
C ALA A 231 -9.71 -9.71 14.60
N ASP A 232 -9.59 -9.13 15.79
CA ASP A 232 -10.16 -7.82 16.12
C ASP A 232 -9.11 -6.67 16.07
N GLY A 233 -7.85 -7.00 15.76
CA GLY A 233 -6.76 -6.03 15.68
C GLY A 233 -6.35 -5.42 17.02
N THR A 234 -6.94 -5.88 18.14
CA THR A 234 -6.72 -5.33 19.48
C THR A 234 -5.64 -6.09 20.24
N ARG A 235 -5.48 -7.37 19.95
CA ARG A 235 -4.43 -8.23 20.49
C ARG A 235 -3.68 -8.86 19.36
N SER A 236 -2.38 -8.71 19.32
CA SER A 236 -1.52 -9.52 18.47
C SER A 236 -0.97 -10.65 19.29
N ALA A 237 -0.92 -11.87 18.79
CA ALA A 237 -0.02 -12.85 19.35
C ALA A 237 1.39 -12.22 19.32
N GLY A 238 1.89 -11.78 20.46
CA GLY A 238 3.13 -11.03 20.57
C GLY A 238 3.01 -9.49 20.56
N ALA A 239 1.80 -8.90 20.70
CA ALA A 239 1.68 -7.44 20.77
C ALA A 239 2.13 -6.84 22.11
N GLU A 240 2.09 -7.61 23.19
CA GLU A 240 2.62 -7.16 24.48
C GLU A 240 4.10 -6.75 24.40
N PRO A 241 4.98 -7.53 23.74
CA PRO A 241 6.37 -7.13 23.50
C PRO A 241 6.51 -5.82 22.71
N LEU A 242 5.57 -5.49 21.83
CA LEU A 242 5.61 -4.23 21.07
C LEU A 242 5.36 -2.97 21.90
N GLN A 243 4.91 -3.10 23.14
CA GLN A 243 4.73 -1.97 24.08
C GLN A 243 6.05 -1.58 24.75
N ASP A 244 6.99 -2.51 24.85
CA ASP A 244 8.33 -2.25 25.35
C ASP A 244 9.23 -1.79 24.21
N GLU A 245 9.97 -0.70 24.42
CA GLU A 245 10.75 -0.06 23.37
C GLU A 245 11.97 -0.90 22.94
N ASP A 246 12.59 -1.63 23.86
CA ASP A 246 13.74 -2.48 23.56
C ASP A 246 13.29 -3.73 22.79
N GLN A 247 12.19 -4.35 23.22
CA GLN A 247 11.59 -5.47 22.50
C GLN A 247 11.07 -5.06 21.13
N PHE A 248 10.46 -3.88 21.01
CA PHE A 248 10.04 -3.33 19.71
C PHE A 248 11.24 -3.22 18.76
N ARG A 249 12.38 -2.70 19.21
CA ARG A 249 13.58 -2.59 18.38
C ARG A 249 14.14 -3.94 17.97
N GLN A 250 14.13 -4.93 18.87
CA GLN A 250 14.56 -6.28 18.56
C GLN A 250 13.63 -6.96 17.53
N ILE A 251 12.32 -6.85 17.70
CA ILE A 251 11.35 -7.38 16.76
C ILE A 251 11.49 -6.70 15.38
N LEU A 252 11.61 -5.38 15.36
CA LEU A 252 11.82 -4.65 14.11
C LEU A 252 13.10 -5.07 13.40
N ALA A 253 14.19 -5.36 14.13
CA ALA A 253 15.42 -5.86 13.54
C ALA A 253 15.23 -7.25 12.90
N MET A 254 14.60 -8.18 13.61
CA MET A 254 14.30 -9.53 13.07
C MET A 254 13.37 -9.47 11.85
N GLU A 255 12.33 -8.67 11.90
CA GLU A 255 11.40 -8.48 10.77
C GLU A 255 12.11 -7.84 9.56
N ASN A 256 13.07 -6.93 9.76
CA ASN A 256 13.86 -6.34 8.70
C ASN A 256 14.76 -7.36 7.97
N GLU A 257 15.28 -8.36 8.70
CA GLU A 257 16.02 -9.48 8.08
C GLU A 257 15.11 -10.28 7.13
N LEU A 258 13.84 -10.48 7.49
CA LEU A 258 12.87 -11.18 6.65
C LEU A 258 12.47 -10.39 5.40
N LEU A 259 12.53 -9.05 5.41
CA LEU A 259 12.18 -8.23 4.26
C LEU A 259 13.04 -8.53 3.01
N ILE A 260 14.26 -8.95 3.21
CA ILE A 260 15.22 -9.25 2.15
C ILE A 260 15.42 -10.75 1.93
N ASP A 261 14.76 -11.60 2.74
CA ASP A 261 14.82 -13.05 2.59
C ASP A 261 13.82 -13.50 1.49
N PRO A 262 14.29 -14.05 0.37
CA PRO A 262 13.43 -14.48 -0.73
C PRO A 262 12.46 -15.59 -0.34
N ASP A 263 12.81 -16.42 0.65
CA ASP A 263 11.97 -17.54 1.10
C ASP A 263 10.84 -17.09 2.06
N ALA A 264 11.02 -15.94 2.73
CA ALA A 264 10.01 -15.35 3.57
C ALA A 264 8.93 -14.58 2.78
N GLY A 265 9.17 -14.25 1.53
CA GLY A 265 8.43 -13.29 0.71
C GLY A 265 6.94 -13.59 0.46
N GLY A 266 6.43 -14.78 0.78
CA GLY A 266 5.00 -15.11 0.66
C GLY A 266 4.20 -14.95 1.97
N ARG A 267 4.86 -14.66 3.08
CA ARG A 267 4.26 -14.49 4.41
C ARG A 267 4.08 -13.02 4.74
N GLY A 268 3.15 -12.72 5.60
CA GLY A 268 2.88 -11.37 6.06
C GLY A 268 1.48 -10.90 5.72
N ALA A 269 1.00 -9.94 6.50
CA ALA A 269 -0.31 -9.32 6.31
C ALA A 269 -0.35 -8.47 5.03
N ASN A 270 0.77 -7.82 4.74
CA ASN A 270 0.97 -6.96 3.59
C ASN A 270 1.98 -7.58 2.65
N LEU A 271 1.63 -7.71 1.39
CA LEU A 271 2.57 -8.07 0.33
C LEU A 271 3.11 -6.77 -0.29
N PHE A 272 4.42 -6.60 -0.24
CA PHE A 272 5.12 -5.46 -0.82
C PHE A 272 5.82 -5.88 -2.09
N VAL A 273 5.56 -5.17 -3.17
CA VAL A 273 6.16 -5.43 -4.46
C VAL A 273 6.84 -4.17 -5.00
N VAL A 274 8.04 -4.34 -5.51
CA VAL A 274 8.75 -3.35 -6.32
C VAL A 274 8.94 -3.92 -7.71
N ALA A 275 8.56 -3.15 -8.71
CA ALA A 275 8.68 -3.54 -10.10
C ALA A 275 9.27 -2.41 -10.93
N SER A 276 10.02 -2.77 -11.95
CA SER A 276 10.61 -1.88 -12.96
C SER A 276 10.18 -2.29 -14.35
N ARG A 277 10.43 -1.43 -15.36
CA ARG A 277 10.19 -1.82 -16.75
C ARG A 277 10.99 -3.07 -17.13
N ALA A 278 10.33 -4.01 -17.77
CA ALA A 278 11.04 -5.16 -18.33
C ALA A 278 11.95 -4.69 -19.47
N VAL A 279 13.24 -5.04 -19.40
CA VAL A 279 14.19 -4.76 -20.49
C VAL A 279 13.93 -5.77 -21.61
N PRO A 280 13.67 -5.32 -22.84
CA PRO A 280 13.51 -6.25 -23.96
C PRO A 280 14.78 -7.10 -24.14
N GLY A 281 14.65 -8.41 -24.06
CA GLY A 281 15.75 -9.35 -24.37
C GLY A 281 16.46 -10.01 -23.19
N ILE A 282 16.14 -9.68 -21.95
CA ILE A 282 16.61 -10.44 -20.77
C ILE A 282 15.43 -11.28 -20.26
N ARG A 283 15.48 -12.59 -20.53
CA ARG A 283 14.55 -13.60 -19.96
C ARG A 283 15.15 -14.19 -18.70
#